data_17bc288925c2d22c4d60494a5de6cbc0
#
_entry.id   17bc288925c2d22c4d60494a5de6cbc0
#
_cell.length_a   1.000
_cell.length_b   1.000
_cell.length_c   1.000
_cell.angle_alpha   90.00
_cell.angle_beta   90.00
_cell.angle_gamma   90.00
#
_symmetry.space_group_name_H-M   'P 1'
#
loop_
_entity.id
_entity.type
_entity.pdbx_description
1 polymer ?
#
loop_
_entity_poly.entity_id
_entity_poly.type
_entity_poly.pdbx_seq_one_letter_code
_entity_poly.pdbx_strand_id
1 'polypeptide(L)'
;HQADFTAFHVSFDVYHSTNSPENKHYSDLFFKTLLEKGFIYQRIVEQTYCDVDKRFLPDRYVKGTCPKCNSPDQYGDQCEKCGSTYQPIELVEPKRAVCGATPVRKQSTHYFFRLSSFSQQLRDWISSSKHVQEELKNFVFSWIDSGLKDWDITRDGPYFGFKIPGEVNLYY
;
A
#
# COMPACT_ATOMS: atom_id res chain seq x y z
N HIS A 1 -13.24 -7.17 21.04
CA HIS A 1 -13.39 -5.74 20.66
C HIS A 1 -14.85 -5.28 20.71
N GLN A 2 -15.87 -5.98 20.12
CA GLN A 2 -17.27 -5.54 20.20
C GLN A 2 -17.77 -5.49 21.64
N ALA A 3 -17.48 -6.52 22.43
CA ALA A 3 -17.82 -6.56 23.86
C ALA A 3 -17.17 -5.40 24.65
N ASP A 4 -15.94 -5.05 24.33
CA ASP A 4 -15.21 -3.95 24.97
C ASP A 4 -15.89 -2.61 24.66
N PHE A 5 -16.26 -2.38 23.41
CA PHE A 5 -17.01 -1.19 23.02
C PHE A 5 -18.35 -1.09 23.73
N THR A 6 -19.07 -2.23 23.84
CA THR A 6 -20.35 -2.25 24.59
C THR A 6 -20.14 -1.91 26.05
N ALA A 7 -19.06 -2.39 26.68
CA ALA A 7 -18.73 -2.06 28.08
C ALA A 7 -18.42 -0.57 28.28
N PHE A 8 -17.91 0.12 27.24
CA PHE A 8 -17.72 1.58 27.23
C PHE A 8 -18.94 2.37 26.74
N HIS A 9 -20.10 1.74 26.66
CA HIS A 9 -21.35 2.35 26.19
C HIS A 9 -21.29 2.89 24.75
N VAL A 10 -20.39 2.35 23.92
CA VAL A 10 -20.33 2.65 22.49
C VAL A 10 -21.20 1.66 21.74
N SER A 11 -22.17 2.15 20.99
CA SER A 11 -23.06 1.34 20.13
C SER A 11 -22.74 1.57 18.65
N PHE A 12 -22.95 0.55 17.85
CA PHE A 12 -22.82 0.59 16.39
C PHE A 12 -24.10 0.02 15.76
N ASP A 13 -24.58 0.64 14.71
CA ASP A 13 -25.66 0.08 13.89
C ASP A 13 -25.22 -1.23 13.23
N VAL A 14 -23.95 -1.25 12.75
CA VAL A 14 -23.30 -2.44 12.19
C VAL A 14 -21.88 -2.53 12.71
N TYR A 15 -21.53 -3.67 13.31
CA TYR A 15 -20.15 -4.02 13.68
C TYR A 15 -19.72 -5.23 12.85
N HIS A 16 -18.82 -5.02 11.91
CA HIS A 16 -18.43 -6.06 10.95
C HIS A 16 -16.91 -6.11 10.72
N SER A 17 -16.47 -7.12 9.99
CA SER A 17 -15.07 -7.32 9.60
C SER A 17 -14.86 -6.96 8.13
N THR A 18 -13.69 -6.38 7.82
CA THR A 18 -13.25 -6.23 6.42
C THR A 18 -12.98 -7.56 5.72
N ASN A 19 -12.79 -8.65 6.49
CA ASN A 19 -12.72 -10.00 5.95
C ASN A 19 -14.11 -10.62 5.88
N SER A 20 -14.98 -10.08 5.06
CA SER A 20 -16.37 -10.53 4.87
C SER A 20 -16.66 -10.87 3.41
N PRO A 21 -17.69 -11.72 3.14
CA PRO A 21 -18.11 -12.01 1.78
C PRO A 21 -18.54 -10.78 1.00
N GLU A 22 -19.20 -9.82 1.66
CA GLU A 22 -19.65 -8.56 1.07
C GLU A 22 -18.46 -7.72 0.63
N ASN A 23 -17.48 -7.55 1.50
CA ASN A 23 -16.26 -6.80 1.14
C ASN A 23 -15.51 -7.48 -0.01
N LYS A 24 -15.41 -8.81 0.01
CA LYS A 24 -14.84 -9.56 -1.11
C LYS A 24 -15.59 -9.30 -2.41
N HIS A 25 -16.92 -9.38 -2.38
CA HIS A 25 -17.77 -9.15 -3.55
C HIS A 25 -17.52 -7.77 -4.16
N TYR A 26 -17.51 -6.71 -3.35
CA TYR A 26 -17.30 -5.35 -3.85
C TYR A 26 -15.85 -5.10 -4.28
N SER A 27 -14.86 -5.67 -3.62
CA SER A 27 -13.46 -5.61 -4.05
C SER A 27 -13.30 -6.22 -5.44
N ASP A 28 -13.84 -7.42 -5.66
CA ASP A 28 -13.82 -8.10 -6.96
C ASP A 28 -14.59 -7.33 -8.04
N LEU A 29 -15.74 -6.75 -7.69
CA LEU A 29 -16.56 -5.93 -8.60
C LEU A 29 -15.81 -4.69 -9.05
N PHE A 30 -15.22 -3.94 -8.12
CA PHE A 30 -14.46 -2.73 -8.45
C PHE A 30 -13.22 -3.08 -9.26
N PHE A 31 -12.47 -4.11 -8.88
CA PHE A 31 -11.31 -4.54 -9.63
C PHE A 31 -11.64 -4.87 -11.08
N LYS A 32 -12.65 -5.72 -11.32
CA LYS A 32 -13.08 -6.11 -12.66
C LYS A 32 -13.55 -4.90 -13.48
N THR A 33 -14.40 -4.08 -12.90
CA THR A 33 -14.95 -2.89 -13.58
C THR A 33 -13.85 -1.90 -13.97
N LEU A 34 -12.88 -1.66 -13.09
CA LEU A 34 -11.78 -0.73 -13.37
C LEU A 34 -10.78 -1.32 -14.37
N LEU A 35 -10.56 -2.64 -14.34
CA LEU A 35 -9.72 -3.33 -15.31
C LEU A 35 -10.35 -3.27 -16.72
N GLU A 36 -11.63 -3.58 -16.85
CA GLU A 36 -12.39 -3.49 -18.11
C GLU A 36 -12.40 -2.05 -18.69
N LYS A 37 -12.45 -1.05 -17.83
CA LYS A 37 -12.38 0.36 -18.20
C LYS A 37 -10.96 0.87 -18.50
N GLY A 38 -9.93 0.03 -18.35
CA GLY A 38 -8.53 0.39 -18.60
C GLY A 38 -7.89 1.27 -17.51
N PHE A 39 -8.54 1.43 -16.35
CA PHE A 39 -7.98 2.15 -15.22
C PHE A 39 -7.07 1.30 -14.32
N ILE A 40 -7.03 0.00 -14.55
CA ILE A 40 -6.06 -0.91 -13.93
C ILE A 40 -5.18 -1.50 -15.03
N TYR A 41 -3.89 -1.61 -14.75
CA TYR A 41 -2.90 -2.22 -15.65
C TYR A 41 -1.84 -2.99 -14.87
N GLN A 42 -1.13 -3.88 -15.54
CA GLN A 42 -0.03 -4.63 -14.96
C GLN A 42 1.31 -3.92 -15.14
N ARG A 43 2.17 -4.02 -14.14
CA ARG A 43 3.57 -3.56 -14.18
C ARG A 43 4.46 -4.53 -13.42
N ILE A 44 5.65 -4.79 -13.95
CA ILE A 44 6.69 -5.51 -13.24
C ILE A 44 7.30 -4.57 -12.20
N VAL A 45 7.37 -5.04 -10.95
CA VAL A 45 8.02 -4.36 -9.83
C VAL A 45 9.18 -5.20 -9.31
N GLU A 46 10.24 -4.54 -8.89
CA GLU A 46 11.35 -5.18 -8.22
C GLU A 46 11.20 -4.98 -6.71
N GLN A 47 11.24 -6.07 -5.95
CA GLN A 47 11.02 -6.08 -4.52
C GLN A 47 12.09 -6.91 -3.81
N THR A 48 12.23 -6.65 -2.50
CA THR A 48 13.04 -7.49 -1.61
C THR A 48 12.36 -8.82 -1.35
N TYR A 49 13.10 -9.91 -1.48
CA TYR A 49 12.64 -11.28 -1.30
C TYR A 49 13.55 -12.05 -0.35
N CYS A 50 12.97 -12.85 0.53
CA CYS A 50 13.71 -13.74 1.43
C CYS A 50 13.73 -15.16 0.86
N ASP A 51 14.91 -15.66 0.47
CA ASP A 51 15.06 -17.03 -0.02
C ASP A 51 14.90 -18.09 1.08
N VAL A 52 15.11 -17.73 2.33
CA VAL A 52 14.92 -18.63 3.48
C VAL A 52 13.44 -18.91 3.71
N ASP A 53 12.61 -17.85 3.76
CA ASP A 53 11.18 -18.00 4.02
C ASP A 53 10.32 -18.04 2.77
N LYS A 54 10.94 -17.96 1.59
CA LYS A 54 10.28 -18.03 0.29
C LYS A 54 9.14 -17.02 0.13
N ARG A 55 9.39 -15.75 0.53
CA ARG A 55 8.38 -14.68 0.44
C ARG A 55 8.97 -13.32 0.11
N PHE A 56 8.18 -12.47 -0.50
CA PHE A 56 8.45 -11.04 -0.62
C PHE A 56 8.35 -10.36 0.74
N LEU A 57 9.15 -9.32 0.97
CA LEU A 57 9.28 -8.66 2.25
C LEU A 57 8.65 -7.25 2.17
N PRO A 58 7.60 -6.98 2.97
CA PRO A 58 7.17 -5.61 3.24
C PRO A 58 8.28 -4.79 3.89
N ASP A 59 8.21 -3.49 3.72
CA ASP A 59 9.21 -2.50 4.16
C ASP A 59 9.64 -2.69 5.62
N ARG A 60 8.69 -2.91 6.51
CA ARG A 60 8.92 -3.14 7.95
C ARG A 60 9.66 -4.44 8.30
N TYR A 61 9.85 -5.34 7.34
CA TYR A 61 10.59 -6.59 7.56
C TYR A 61 12.02 -6.52 7.03
N VAL A 62 12.44 -5.38 6.51
CA VAL A 62 13.80 -5.11 6.05
C VAL A 62 14.39 -4.00 6.89
N LYS A 63 15.61 -4.21 7.39
CA LYS A 63 16.41 -3.22 8.10
C LYS A 63 17.77 -3.09 7.44
N GLY A 64 18.36 -1.91 7.54
CA GLY A 64 19.69 -1.66 7.01
C GLY A 64 20.16 -0.25 7.35
N THR A 65 21.22 0.19 6.70
CA THR A 65 21.76 1.53 6.88
C THR A 65 21.09 2.51 5.93
N CYS A 66 20.67 3.66 6.45
CA CYS A 66 20.02 4.71 5.64
C CYS A 66 20.93 5.18 4.51
N PRO A 67 20.49 5.20 3.24
CA PRO A 67 21.32 5.61 2.12
C PRO A 67 21.59 7.13 2.09
N LYS A 68 20.90 7.93 2.90
CA LYS A 68 21.02 9.39 2.93
C LYS A 68 21.93 9.90 4.06
N CYS A 69 21.76 9.40 5.28
CA CYS A 69 22.48 9.89 6.44
C CYS A 69 23.41 8.85 7.09
N ASN A 70 23.50 7.64 6.53
CA ASN A 70 24.30 6.52 7.02
C ASN A 70 23.95 6.08 8.46
N SER A 71 22.72 6.36 8.93
CA SER A 71 22.25 5.87 10.22
C SER A 71 21.98 4.38 10.13
N PRO A 72 22.54 3.54 11.02
CA PRO A 72 22.31 2.10 11.00
C PRO A 72 20.91 1.73 11.53
N ASP A 73 20.50 0.48 11.32
CA ASP A 73 19.29 -0.16 11.86
C ASP A 73 17.96 0.56 11.48
N GLN A 74 17.89 1.13 10.28
CA GLN A 74 16.70 1.82 9.80
C GLN A 74 15.78 0.85 9.05
N TYR A 75 14.45 1.04 9.15
CA TYR A 75 13.46 0.28 8.40
C TYR A 75 13.41 0.67 6.92
N GLY A 76 12.79 -0.20 6.09
CA GLY A 76 12.83 -0.10 4.63
C GLY A 76 11.93 0.96 3.99
N ASP A 77 11.22 1.77 4.78
CA ASP A 77 10.30 2.82 4.30
C ASP A 77 10.79 4.24 4.60
N GLN A 78 11.30 4.46 5.80
CA GLN A 78 11.70 5.78 6.27
C GLN A 78 12.84 5.70 7.29
N CYS A 79 13.74 6.69 7.25
CA CYS A 79 14.77 6.87 8.26
C CYS A 79 14.21 7.62 9.47
N GLU A 80 14.24 6.99 10.64
CA GLU A 80 13.80 7.62 11.89
C GLU A 80 14.69 8.80 12.30
N LYS A 81 15.96 8.85 11.83
CA LYS A 81 16.91 9.89 12.19
C LYS A 81 16.83 11.13 11.31
N CYS A 82 16.74 10.99 9.99
CA CYS A 82 16.75 12.12 9.06
C CYS A 82 15.41 12.34 8.33
N GLY A 83 14.39 11.50 8.57
CA GLY A 83 13.06 11.62 7.96
C GLY A 83 12.98 11.27 6.47
N SER A 84 14.09 10.89 5.83
CA SER A 84 14.11 10.56 4.40
C SER A 84 13.36 9.28 4.13
N THR A 85 12.53 9.28 3.09
CA THR A 85 11.84 8.10 2.57
C THR A 85 12.67 7.43 1.48
N TYR A 86 12.59 6.11 1.39
CA TYR A 86 13.27 5.27 0.40
C TYR A 86 12.57 3.92 0.28
N GLN A 87 12.96 3.11 -0.69
CA GLN A 87 12.49 1.74 -0.80
C GLN A 87 13.44 0.77 -0.07
N PRO A 88 12.95 -0.40 0.40
CA PRO A 88 13.78 -1.39 1.09
C PRO A 88 15.03 -1.81 0.31
N ILE A 89 14.94 -1.82 -1.02
CA ILE A 89 16.06 -2.16 -1.92
C ILE A 89 17.17 -1.11 -1.97
N GLU A 90 16.90 0.12 -1.47
CA GLU A 90 17.87 1.23 -1.45
C GLU A 90 18.70 1.26 -0.16
N LEU A 91 18.30 0.50 0.87
CA LEU A 91 19.08 0.38 2.11
C LEU A 91 20.47 -0.19 1.82
N VAL A 92 21.47 0.32 2.52
CA VAL A 92 22.83 -0.24 2.50
C VAL A 92 22.89 -1.41 3.47
N GLU A 93 23.45 -2.53 3.03
CA GLU A 93 23.53 -3.80 3.78
C GLU A 93 22.17 -4.25 4.37
N PRO A 94 21.13 -4.39 3.53
CA PRO A 94 19.82 -4.75 4.01
C PRO A 94 19.83 -6.15 4.64
N LYS A 95 19.13 -6.28 5.77
CA LYS A 95 18.91 -7.56 6.47
C LYS A 95 17.43 -7.71 6.77
N ARG A 96 16.96 -8.94 6.73
CA ARG A 96 15.61 -9.23 7.19
C ARG A 96 15.53 -9.08 8.71
N ALA A 97 14.57 -8.31 9.20
CA ALA A 97 14.41 -7.99 10.62
C ALA A 97 14.17 -9.22 11.52
N VAL A 98 13.68 -10.34 10.97
CA VAL A 98 13.32 -11.53 11.76
C VAL A 98 14.45 -12.57 11.78
N CYS A 99 15.00 -12.94 10.61
CA CYS A 99 16.00 -14.02 10.53
C CYS A 99 17.43 -13.53 10.23
N GLY A 100 17.64 -12.23 10.04
CA GLY A 100 18.95 -11.66 9.74
C GLY A 100 19.49 -11.96 8.34
N ALA A 101 18.79 -12.76 7.52
CA ALA A 101 19.23 -13.11 6.18
C ALA A 101 19.26 -11.86 5.28
N THR A 102 20.24 -11.81 4.38
CA THR A 102 20.31 -10.76 3.35
C THR A 102 19.23 -11.01 2.32
N PRO A 103 18.28 -10.08 2.10
CA PRO A 103 17.26 -10.23 1.09
C PRO A 103 17.86 -10.10 -0.31
N VAL A 104 17.27 -10.81 -1.27
CA VAL A 104 17.60 -10.69 -2.70
C VAL A 104 16.57 -9.83 -3.42
N ARG A 105 16.91 -9.30 -4.59
CA ARG A 105 15.97 -8.61 -5.46
C ARG A 105 15.26 -9.63 -6.34
N LYS A 106 13.93 -9.53 -6.42
CA LYS A 106 13.13 -10.40 -7.26
C LYS A 106 12.00 -9.61 -7.91
N GLN A 107 11.69 -9.95 -9.14
CA GLN A 107 10.61 -9.32 -9.88
C GLN A 107 9.28 -10.03 -9.61
N SER A 108 8.21 -9.23 -9.52
CA SER A 108 6.83 -9.68 -9.51
C SER A 108 5.99 -8.79 -10.40
N THR A 109 4.87 -9.32 -10.90
CA THR A 109 3.92 -8.55 -11.70
C THR A 109 2.77 -8.12 -10.81
N HIS A 110 2.56 -6.81 -10.67
CA HIS A 110 1.50 -6.22 -9.86
C HIS A 110 0.50 -5.46 -10.71
N TYR A 111 -0.71 -5.28 -10.18
CA TYR A 111 -1.73 -4.42 -10.75
C TYR A 111 -1.66 -3.03 -10.14
N PHE A 112 -1.76 -2.03 -11.00
CA PHE A 112 -1.71 -0.61 -10.63
C PHE A 112 -3.00 0.08 -11.05
N PHE A 113 -3.56 0.87 -10.14
CA PHE A 113 -4.65 1.79 -10.44
C PHE A 113 -4.08 3.11 -10.96
N ARG A 114 -4.60 3.58 -12.14
CA ARG A 114 -4.16 4.82 -12.81
C ARG A 114 -4.68 6.06 -12.09
N LEU A 115 -4.27 6.29 -10.86
CA LEU A 115 -4.68 7.47 -10.09
C LEU A 115 -4.28 8.77 -10.79
N SER A 116 -3.14 8.80 -11.47
CA SER A 116 -2.66 9.94 -12.25
C SER A 116 -3.68 10.45 -13.29
N SER A 117 -4.48 9.55 -13.87
CA SER A 117 -5.51 9.90 -14.85
C SER A 117 -6.68 10.68 -14.25
N PHE A 118 -6.82 10.74 -12.95
CA PHE A 118 -7.92 11.39 -12.24
C PHE A 118 -7.56 12.76 -11.68
N SER A 119 -6.35 13.27 -11.91
CA SER A 119 -5.85 14.51 -11.31
C SER A 119 -6.79 15.70 -11.53
N GLN A 120 -7.24 15.93 -12.76
CA GLN A 120 -8.15 17.04 -13.06
C GLN A 120 -9.54 16.82 -12.46
N GLN A 121 -10.08 15.61 -12.58
CA GLN A 121 -11.41 15.28 -12.02
C GLN A 121 -11.43 15.44 -10.49
N LEU A 122 -10.38 14.99 -9.79
CA LEU A 122 -10.24 15.16 -8.35
C LEU A 122 -10.12 16.62 -7.96
N ARG A 123 -9.37 17.43 -8.73
CA ARG A 123 -9.24 18.87 -8.52
C ARG A 123 -10.60 19.56 -8.60
N ASP A 124 -11.35 19.30 -9.67
CA ASP A 124 -12.66 19.91 -9.92
C ASP A 124 -13.67 19.51 -8.84
N TRP A 125 -13.69 18.24 -8.46
CA TRP A 125 -14.56 17.72 -7.41
C TRP A 125 -14.26 18.34 -6.05
N ILE A 126 -13.00 18.43 -5.65
CA ILE A 126 -12.59 19.01 -4.35
C ILE A 126 -12.83 20.52 -4.35
N SER A 127 -12.55 21.22 -5.46
CA SER A 127 -12.80 22.66 -5.60
C SER A 127 -14.27 23.00 -5.43
N SER A 128 -15.16 22.19 -5.99
CA SER A 128 -16.61 22.38 -5.91
C SER A 128 -17.22 21.96 -4.58
N SER A 129 -16.50 21.19 -3.77
CA SER A 129 -17.01 20.66 -2.50
C SER A 129 -17.12 21.74 -1.43
N LYS A 130 -18.35 21.90 -0.89
CA LYS A 130 -18.65 22.82 0.21
C LYS A 130 -18.36 22.22 1.60
N HIS A 131 -18.08 20.92 1.66
CA HIS A 131 -17.95 20.19 2.94
C HIS A 131 -16.49 19.90 3.28
N VAL A 132 -15.55 20.19 2.37
CA VAL A 132 -14.10 20.00 2.61
C VAL A 132 -13.52 21.31 3.13
N GLN A 133 -12.83 21.24 4.25
CA GLN A 133 -12.12 22.38 4.86
C GLN A 133 -11.02 22.90 3.90
N GLU A 134 -10.78 24.21 3.94
CA GLU A 134 -9.80 24.84 3.02
C GLU A 134 -8.37 24.33 3.24
N GLU A 135 -7.98 24.06 4.46
CA GLU A 135 -6.65 23.50 4.80
C GLU A 135 -6.48 22.12 4.14
N LEU A 136 -7.54 21.29 4.18
CA LEU A 136 -7.50 19.97 3.54
C LEU A 136 -7.49 20.10 2.02
N LYS A 137 -8.23 21.04 1.43
CA LYS A 137 -8.17 21.31 -0.02
C LYS A 137 -6.76 21.68 -0.45
N ASN A 138 -6.12 22.62 0.25
CA ASN A 138 -4.77 23.07 -0.04
C ASN A 138 -3.75 21.91 0.06
N PHE A 139 -3.90 21.05 1.06
CA PHE A 139 -3.05 19.87 1.23
C PHE A 139 -3.20 18.89 0.05
N VAL A 140 -4.45 18.56 -0.33
CA VAL A 140 -4.71 17.66 -1.46
C VAL A 140 -4.27 18.27 -2.80
N PHE A 141 -4.47 19.58 -2.98
CA PHE A 141 -3.98 20.26 -4.19
C PHE A 141 -2.47 20.21 -4.32
N SER A 142 -1.72 20.30 -3.22
CA SER A 142 -0.27 20.14 -3.26
C SER A 142 0.15 18.75 -3.77
N TRP A 143 -0.60 17.69 -3.44
CA TRP A 143 -0.37 16.36 -3.99
C TRP A 143 -0.67 16.28 -5.48
N ILE A 144 -1.80 16.86 -5.92
CA ILE A 144 -2.19 16.88 -7.32
C ILE A 144 -1.14 17.63 -8.14
N ASP A 145 -0.66 18.79 -7.64
CA ASP A 145 0.33 19.63 -8.31
C ASP A 145 1.72 18.98 -8.38
N SER A 146 2.09 18.19 -7.37
CA SER A 146 3.32 17.40 -7.39
C SER A 146 3.28 16.20 -8.33
N GLY A 147 2.11 15.89 -8.91
CA GLY A 147 1.87 14.75 -9.78
C GLY A 147 1.45 13.51 -9.01
N LEU A 148 0.18 13.10 -9.16
CA LEU A 148 -0.32 11.87 -8.56
C LEU A 148 0.38 10.66 -9.19
N LYS A 149 0.81 9.74 -8.33
CA LYS A 149 1.41 8.47 -8.73
C LYS A 149 0.35 7.37 -8.75
N ASP A 150 0.46 6.47 -9.71
CA ASP A 150 -0.42 5.29 -9.78
C ASP A 150 -0.19 4.38 -8.58
N TRP A 151 -1.25 3.80 -8.05
CA TRP A 151 -1.21 2.96 -6.86
C TRP A 151 -1.02 1.50 -7.20
N ASP A 152 -0.06 0.86 -6.55
CA ASP A 152 0.01 -0.59 -6.46
C ASP A 152 -1.12 -1.09 -5.57
N ILE A 153 -2.04 -1.85 -6.14
CA ILE A 153 -3.25 -2.35 -5.46
C ILE A 153 -3.16 -3.84 -5.14
N THR A 154 -2.01 -4.45 -5.34
CA THR A 154 -1.80 -5.87 -5.12
C THR A 154 -0.61 -6.17 -4.22
N ARG A 155 -0.59 -7.38 -3.67
CA ARG A 155 0.50 -7.90 -2.84
C ARG A 155 0.78 -9.36 -3.19
N ASP A 156 2.06 -9.72 -3.25
CA ASP A 156 2.46 -11.12 -3.36
C ASP A 156 2.14 -11.90 -2.08
N GLY A 157 1.65 -13.14 -2.26
CA GLY A 157 1.45 -14.05 -1.13
C GLY A 157 2.75 -14.56 -0.49
N PRO A 158 2.63 -15.26 0.63
CA PRO A 158 1.40 -15.61 1.33
C PRO A 158 1.02 -14.57 2.40
N TYR A 159 -0.02 -13.80 2.17
CA TYR A 159 -0.55 -12.86 3.15
C TYR A 159 -2.04 -13.08 3.37
N PHE A 160 -2.55 -12.61 4.50
CA PHE A 160 -3.97 -12.60 4.77
C PHE A 160 -4.66 -11.52 3.92
N GLY A 161 -5.68 -11.92 3.16
CA GLY A 161 -6.43 -11.04 2.27
C GLY A 161 -7.23 -11.82 1.24
N PHE A 162 -7.99 -11.12 0.42
CA PHE A 162 -8.70 -11.72 -0.69
C PHE A 162 -7.78 -11.85 -1.91
N LYS A 163 -7.82 -13.00 -2.56
CA LYS A 163 -7.09 -13.21 -3.82
C LYS A 163 -7.70 -12.39 -4.95
N ILE A 164 -6.83 -11.86 -5.79
CA ILE A 164 -7.22 -11.23 -7.05
C ILE A 164 -7.89 -12.28 -7.96
N PRO A 165 -9.04 -11.98 -8.58
CA PRO A 165 -9.70 -12.88 -9.50
C PRO A 165 -8.79 -13.32 -10.66
N GLY A 166 -8.63 -14.65 -10.82
CA GLY A 166 -7.77 -15.22 -11.86
C GLY A 166 -6.29 -15.38 -11.48
N GLU A 167 -5.86 -14.84 -10.36
CA GLU A 167 -4.47 -14.93 -9.90
C GLU A 167 -4.27 -16.02 -8.84
N VAL A 168 -3.10 -16.67 -8.87
CA VAL A 168 -2.80 -17.79 -7.95
C VAL A 168 -2.25 -17.27 -6.62
N ASN A 169 -1.38 -16.27 -6.66
CA ASN A 169 -0.60 -15.81 -5.51
C ASN A 169 -0.55 -14.28 -5.34
N LEU A 170 -1.55 -13.58 -5.90
CA LEU A 170 -1.74 -12.15 -5.74
C LEU A 170 -3.00 -11.86 -4.93
N TYR A 171 -2.88 -10.88 -4.04
CA TYR A 171 -3.93 -10.48 -3.10
C TYR A 171 -4.15 -8.96 -3.20
N TYR A 172 -5.36 -8.52 -2.82
CA TYR A 172 -5.68 -7.10 -2.66
C TYR A 172 -4.91 -6.48 -1.50
#